data_5d2bccf7ea7754531c042d38871ac5af
#
_entry.id   5d2bccf7ea7754531c042d38871ac5af
#
_cell.length_a   1.000
_cell.length_b   1.000
_cell.length_c   1.000
_cell.angle_alpha   90.00
_cell.angle_beta   90.00
_cell.angle_gamma   90.00
#
_symmetry.space_group_name_H-M   'P 1'
#
loop_
_entity.id
_entity.type
_entity.pdbx_description
1 polymer ?
#
loop_
_entity_poly.entity_id
_entity_poly.type
_entity_poly.pdbx_seq_one_letter_code
_entity_poly.pdbx_strand_id
1 'polypeptide(L)'
;MVSTESGKLRSKLLGIITPRDIQFHDNLRDSVSKVMSTELVTAKSGIELGEANAILQKSKKGKLPIVDDSGNLISLVSRSDLMKNLNYPLASKLSESKQLIAAAAIGTRPDDKARLQKLVDAGLDIVILDSSQGNSMYQIEMIKYIKKTHPDLDVIGGNVVTREQAAGLIAAGVDGLRIGMGSGSACITQEVMAVGRPQAASIYSVTSFAARFGVPCIADGGIQNVGHIVKGLALGASTVMMGGILAGCTESPGESYVSREGQLVKAYRGMGSIDAMSDKKAGVGSANPNDPKASNAGTARYFSEGDSLLVAQGVSGSVLDRGSVTKFVPYLISGVQHSLQDIGVTSLVALRQAVIDGEVRFELRTVSAQAEGNVHGLHSFDKKLYA
;
A
#
# COMPACT_ATOMS: atom_id res chain seq x y z
N MET A 1 -20.28 -13.96 11.55
CA MET A 1 -20.31 -14.38 12.97
C MET A 1 -21.47 -13.68 13.65
N VAL A 2 -22.18 -14.35 14.53
CA VAL A 2 -23.27 -13.77 15.33
C VAL A 2 -22.86 -13.87 16.80
N SER A 3 -22.86 -12.75 17.49
CA SER A 3 -22.50 -12.66 18.91
C SER A 3 -23.48 -11.77 19.67
N THR A 4 -23.42 -11.77 20.99
CA THR A 4 -24.30 -10.96 21.86
C THR A 4 -24.24 -9.46 21.59
N GLU A 5 -23.13 -8.96 21.01
CA GLU A 5 -22.93 -7.56 20.66
C GLU A 5 -22.78 -7.36 19.14
N SER A 6 -23.75 -7.82 18.38
CA SER A 6 -23.83 -7.59 16.92
C SER A 6 -22.55 -8.00 16.14
N GLY A 7 -21.94 -9.13 16.53
CA GLY A 7 -20.76 -9.67 15.87
C GLY A 7 -19.44 -9.07 16.32
N LYS A 8 -19.40 -8.25 17.35
CA LYS A 8 -18.16 -7.71 17.91
C LYS A 8 -17.26 -8.80 18.49
N LEU A 9 -15.96 -8.62 18.33
CA LEU A 9 -14.97 -9.45 19.03
C LEU A 9 -15.06 -9.27 20.55
N ARG A 10 -14.64 -10.28 21.29
CA ARG A 10 -14.69 -10.36 22.76
C ARG A 10 -16.12 -10.38 23.34
N SER A 11 -17.14 -10.63 22.50
CA SER A 11 -18.51 -10.91 22.95
C SER A 11 -18.87 -12.37 22.72
N LYS A 12 -19.84 -12.90 23.49
CA LYS A 12 -20.20 -14.31 23.45
C LYS A 12 -20.67 -14.74 22.07
N LEU A 13 -20.06 -15.79 21.54
CA LEU A 13 -20.41 -16.36 20.24
C LEU A 13 -21.75 -17.09 20.33
N LEU A 14 -22.69 -16.74 19.46
CA LEU A 14 -24.02 -17.36 19.40
C LEU A 14 -24.20 -18.27 18.21
N GLY A 15 -23.63 -17.91 17.07
CA GLY A 15 -23.82 -18.64 15.83
C GLY A 15 -22.96 -18.12 14.69
N ILE A 16 -23.10 -18.79 13.56
CA ILE A 16 -22.52 -18.37 12.28
C ILE A 16 -23.60 -18.34 11.22
N ILE A 17 -23.56 -17.32 10.35
CA ILE A 17 -24.44 -17.24 9.18
C ILE A 17 -23.56 -17.11 7.94
N THR A 18 -23.91 -17.79 6.88
CA THR A 18 -23.22 -17.80 5.59
C THR A 18 -24.23 -17.52 4.46
N PRO A 19 -23.79 -17.17 3.25
CA PRO A 19 -24.70 -17.03 2.10
C PRO A 19 -25.58 -18.27 1.86
N ARG A 20 -25.11 -19.47 2.20
CA ARG A 20 -25.90 -20.71 2.06
C ARG A 20 -27.09 -20.77 2.99
N ASP A 21 -26.96 -20.20 4.19
CA ASP A 21 -28.05 -20.21 5.18
C ASP A 21 -29.21 -19.28 4.77
N ILE A 22 -28.90 -18.24 3.96
CA ILE A 22 -29.89 -17.26 3.48
C ILE A 22 -30.37 -17.52 2.06
N GLN A 23 -29.66 -18.32 1.27
CA GLN A 23 -29.94 -18.52 -0.17
C GLN A 23 -31.36 -19.05 -0.44
N PHE A 24 -31.91 -19.85 0.46
CA PHE A 24 -33.22 -20.47 0.34
C PHE A 24 -34.22 -19.98 1.41
N HIS A 25 -33.91 -18.83 2.03
CA HIS A 25 -34.80 -18.23 3.04
C HIS A 25 -35.63 -17.13 2.41
N ASP A 26 -36.97 -17.33 2.40
CA ASP A 26 -37.88 -16.45 1.64
C ASP A 26 -38.05 -15.07 2.28
N ASN A 27 -37.91 -14.95 3.60
CA ASN A 27 -38.15 -13.71 4.31
C ASN A 27 -36.85 -13.09 4.87
N LEU A 28 -36.22 -12.21 4.09
CA LEU A 28 -35.00 -11.52 4.49
C LEU A 28 -35.14 -10.53 5.67
N ARG A 29 -36.40 -10.33 6.18
CA ARG A 29 -36.64 -9.49 7.37
C ARG A 29 -36.66 -10.32 8.67
N ASP A 30 -36.54 -11.62 8.58
CA ASP A 30 -36.47 -12.49 9.75
C ASP A 30 -35.15 -12.23 10.53
N SER A 31 -35.27 -12.48 11.86
CA SER A 31 -34.07 -12.37 12.72
C SER A 31 -33.00 -13.38 12.29
N VAL A 32 -31.75 -12.95 12.30
CA VAL A 32 -30.59 -13.79 12.03
C VAL A 32 -30.55 -15.05 12.89
N SER A 33 -31.08 -14.99 14.09
CA SER A 33 -31.19 -16.14 15.03
C SER A 33 -32.01 -17.31 14.48
N LYS A 34 -32.93 -17.06 13.53
CA LYS A 34 -33.76 -18.11 12.92
C LYS A 34 -33.04 -18.91 11.84
N VAL A 35 -32.01 -18.32 11.24
CA VAL A 35 -31.32 -18.89 10.08
C VAL A 35 -29.85 -19.24 10.33
N MET A 36 -29.27 -18.74 11.42
CA MET A 36 -27.88 -19.03 11.77
C MET A 36 -27.70 -20.48 12.24
N SER A 37 -26.54 -21.04 11.94
CA SER A 37 -26.06 -22.29 12.51
C SER A 37 -25.55 -22.05 13.93
N THR A 38 -26.06 -22.84 14.90
CA THR A 38 -25.67 -22.75 16.32
C THR A 38 -24.76 -23.89 16.78
N GLU A 39 -24.77 -25.02 16.07
CA GLU A 39 -23.81 -26.12 16.29
C GLU A 39 -22.48 -25.80 15.66
N LEU A 40 -21.60 -25.16 16.44
CA LEU A 40 -20.34 -24.65 15.98
C LEU A 40 -19.19 -25.56 16.41
N VAL A 41 -18.29 -25.84 15.46
CA VAL A 41 -16.95 -26.32 15.77
C VAL A 41 -16.11 -25.10 16.09
N THR A 42 -15.58 -25.01 17.30
CA THR A 42 -14.75 -23.91 17.78
C THR A 42 -13.40 -24.42 18.24
N ALA A 43 -12.43 -23.54 18.36
CA ALA A 43 -11.14 -23.83 18.99
C ALA A 43 -10.81 -22.74 20.01
N LYS A 44 -9.92 -23.06 20.95
CA LYS A 44 -9.49 -22.13 21.98
C LYS A 44 -8.45 -21.15 21.45
N SER A 45 -8.41 -19.97 22.06
CA SER A 45 -7.34 -18.99 21.81
C SER A 45 -5.97 -19.58 22.10
N GLY A 46 -4.98 -19.27 21.25
CA GLY A 46 -3.63 -19.84 21.33
C GLY A 46 -3.41 -21.10 20.49
N ILE A 47 -4.44 -21.61 19.80
CA ILE A 47 -4.29 -22.78 18.91
C ILE A 47 -3.29 -22.51 17.77
N GLU A 48 -2.45 -23.49 17.47
CA GLU A 48 -1.54 -23.42 16.33
C GLU A 48 -2.26 -23.62 14.98
N LEU A 49 -1.70 -23.04 13.90
CA LEU A 49 -2.29 -23.16 12.55
C LEU A 49 -2.39 -24.61 12.06
N GLY A 50 -1.44 -25.48 12.46
CA GLY A 50 -1.45 -26.90 12.13
C GLY A 50 -2.63 -27.62 12.75
N GLU A 51 -2.91 -27.37 14.03
CA GLU A 51 -4.05 -27.95 14.77
C GLU A 51 -5.37 -27.39 14.23
N ALA A 52 -5.44 -26.09 13.96
CA ALA A 52 -6.63 -25.49 13.35
C ALA A 52 -6.95 -26.13 11.99
N ASN A 53 -5.93 -26.43 11.19
CA ASN A 53 -6.10 -27.16 9.92
C ASN A 53 -6.64 -28.57 10.13
N ALA A 54 -6.12 -29.32 11.11
CA ALA A 54 -6.60 -30.67 11.43
C ALA A 54 -8.09 -30.66 11.84
N ILE A 55 -8.48 -29.67 12.66
CA ILE A 55 -9.90 -29.52 13.07
C ILE A 55 -10.77 -29.19 11.85
N LEU A 56 -10.36 -28.29 10.96
CA LEU A 56 -11.10 -27.95 9.74
C LEU A 56 -11.23 -29.11 8.78
N GLN A 57 -10.16 -29.92 8.61
CA GLN A 57 -10.18 -31.15 7.80
C GLN A 57 -11.14 -32.19 8.38
N LYS A 58 -11.04 -32.48 9.69
CA LYS A 58 -11.87 -33.48 10.35
C LYS A 58 -13.35 -33.09 10.37
N SER A 59 -13.65 -31.83 10.65
CA SER A 59 -15.03 -31.31 10.72
C SER A 59 -15.64 -31.03 9.36
N LYS A 60 -14.85 -31.00 8.28
CA LYS A 60 -15.26 -30.59 6.91
C LYS A 60 -15.90 -29.19 6.87
N LYS A 61 -15.64 -28.35 7.87
CA LYS A 61 -16.10 -26.95 7.91
C LYS A 61 -15.10 -26.03 7.21
N GLY A 62 -15.59 -24.94 6.66
CA GLY A 62 -14.73 -23.95 6.00
C GLY A 62 -14.23 -22.82 6.91
N LYS A 63 -14.77 -22.75 8.11
CA LYS A 63 -14.54 -21.68 9.09
C LYS A 63 -14.47 -22.24 10.49
N LEU A 64 -13.49 -21.77 11.28
CA LEU A 64 -13.24 -22.17 12.66
C LEU A 64 -13.22 -20.92 13.54
N PRO A 65 -14.28 -20.63 14.30
CA PRO A 65 -14.27 -19.59 15.31
C PRO A 65 -13.29 -19.92 16.42
N ILE A 66 -12.51 -18.96 16.83
CA ILE A 66 -11.59 -19.04 17.96
C ILE A 66 -12.23 -18.31 19.13
N VAL A 67 -12.37 -18.98 20.24
CA VAL A 67 -13.03 -18.46 21.44
C VAL A 67 -12.08 -18.52 22.65
N ASP A 68 -12.35 -17.66 23.64
CA ASP A 68 -11.70 -17.74 24.95
C ASP A 68 -12.38 -18.84 25.82
N ASP A 69 -11.89 -19.00 27.04
CA ASP A 69 -12.44 -19.99 28.00
C ASP A 69 -13.88 -19.69 28.41
N SER A 70 -14.34 -18.46 28.25
CA SER A 70 -15.72 -18.02 28.50
C SER A 70 -16.65 -18.16 27.30
N GLY A 71 -16.15 -18.59 26.15
CA GLY A 71 -16.88 -18.72 24.89
C GLY A 71 -17.07 -17.42 24.14
N ASN A 72 -16.25 -16.38 24.42
CA ASN A 72 -16.30 -15.14 23.68
C ASN A 72 -15.48 -15.27 22.40
N LEU A 73 -15.96 -14.68 21.33
CA LEU A 73 -15.30 -14.69 20.04
C LEU A 73 -14.01 -13.83 20.06
N ILE A 74 -12.86 -14.46 19.84
CA ILE A 74 -11.55 -13.79 19.76
C ILE A 74 -11.15 -13.55 18.32
N SER A 75 -11.30 -14.56 17.47
CA SER A 75 -10.93 -14.46 16.05
C SER A 75 -11.64 -15.53 15.21
N LEU A 76 -11.37 -15.53 13.92
CA LEU A 76 -11.89 -16.51 12.98
C LEU A 76 -10.75 -17.00 12.08
N VAL A 77 -10.55 -18.31 12.03
CA VAL A 77 -9.67 -18.96 11.05
C VAL A 77 -10.54 -19.59 9.96
N SER A 78 -10.20 -19.34 8.72
CA SER A 78 -10.85 -19.97 7.58
C SER A 78 -9.89 -20.86 6.79
N ARG A 79 -10.45 -21.83 6.04
CA ARG A 79 -9.66 -22.65 5.11
C ARG A 79 -8.91 -21.78 4.08
N SER A 80 -9.51 -20.67 3.65
CA SER A 80 -8.85 -19.74 2.73
C SER A 80 -7.64 -19.05 3.35
N ASP A 81 -7.64 -18.77 4.65
CA ASP A 81 -6.49 -18.16 5.33
C ASP A 81 -5.34 -19.14 5.45
N LEU A 82 -5.63 -20.42 5.71
CA LEU A 82 -4.63 -21.48 5.69
C LEU A 82 -4.00 -21.65 4.29
N MET A 83 -4.84 -21.63 3.24
CA MET A 83 -4.36 -21.71 1.85
C MET A 83 -3.53 -20.47 1.48
N LYS A 84 -3.94 -19.28 1.91
CA LYS A 84 -3.15 -18.05 1.71
C LYS A 84 -1.81 -18.13 2.44
N ASN A 85 -1.77 -18.66 3.66
CA ASN A 85 -0.52 -18.84 4.37
C ASN A 85 0.44 -19.83 3.68
N LEU A 86 -0.11 -20.88 3.07
CA LEU A 86 0.65 -21.84 2.27
C LEU A 86 1.16 -21.21 0.96
N ASN A 87 0.31 -20.46 0.26
CA ASN A 87 0.64 -19.86 -1.02
C ASN A 87 1.55 -18.62 -0.89
N TYR A 88 1.49 -17.91 0.25
CA TYR A 88 2.23 -16.68 0.52
C TYR A 88 2.99 -16.77 1.85
N PRO A 89 3.97 -17.68 1.97
CA PRO A 89 4.70 -17.91 3.24
C PRO A 89 5.51 -16.70 3.69
N LEU A 90 5.94 -15.84 2.75
CA LEU A 90 6.76 -14.65 3.00
C LEU A 90 5.93 -13.40 3.31
N ALA A 91 4.60 -13.49 3.41
CA ALA A 91 3.79 -12.35 3.81
C ALA A 91 4.20 -11.83 5.20
N SER A 92 4.31 -10.50 5.33
CA SER A 92 4.69 -9.85 6.58
C SER A 92 3.63 -10.06 7.65
N LYS A 93 4.02 -10.65 8.77
CA LYS A 93 3.12 -11.03 9.88
C LYS A 93 3.77 -10.68 11.21
N LEU A 94 2.93 -10.37 12.18
CA LEU A 94 3.35 -10.24 13.57
C LEU A 94 3.91 -11.59 14.07
N SER A 95 4.98 -11.53 14.83
CA SER A 95 5.70 -12.73 15.29
C SER A 95 4.85 -13.63 16.20
N GLU A 96 4.02 -13.04 17.05
CA GLU A 96 3.21 -13.76 18.03
C GLU A 96 1.87 -14.20 17.46
N SER A 97 1.05 -13.25 17.00
CA SER A 97 -0.33 -13.51 16.56
C SER A 97 -0.44 -14.13 15.17
N LYS A 98 0.65 -14.07 14.37
CA LYS A 98 0.67 -14.46 12.94
C LYS A 98 -0.33 -13.69 12.07
N GLN A 99 -0.91 -12.62 12.58
CA GLN A 99 -1.73 -11.70 11.80
C GLN A 99 -0.89 -10.91 10.81
N LEU A 100 -1.48 -10.53 9.67
CA LEU A 100 -0.82 -9.67 8.70
C LEU A 100 -0.57 -8.29 9.33
N ILE A 101 0.61 -7.74 9.10
CA ILE A 101 0.91 -6.36 9.46
C ILE A 101 0.01 -5.42 8.66
N ALA A 102 -0.71 -4.55 9.33
CA ALA A 102 -1.65 -3.61 8.76
C ALA A 102 -1.10 -2.18 8.79
N ALA A 103 -1.13 -1.50 7.65
CA ALA A 103 -0.76 -0.09 7.54
C ALA A 103 -1.92 0.75 7.02
N ALA A 104 -2.07 1.98 7.52
CA ALA A 104 -3.06 2.92 7.03
C ALA A 104 -2.51 4.35 6.95
N ALA A 105 -3.03 5.12 5.97
CA ALA A 105 -2.65 6.51 5.79
C ALA A 105 -3.58 7.46 6.53
N ILE A 106 -2.99 8.53 7.08
CA ILE A 106 -3.69 9.70 7.61
C ILE A 106 -3.03 10.98 7.09
N GLY A 107 -3.74 12.10 7.15
CA GLY A 107 -3.18 13.44 6.92
C GLY A 107 -2.52 14.03 8.17
N THR A 108 -2.40 15.35 8.16
CA THR A 108 -1.77 16.11 9.26
C THR A 108 -2.73 17.09 9.92
N ARG A 109 -4.03 16.97 9.68
CA ARG A 109 -5.07 17.85 10.19
C ARG A 109 -5.49 17.45 11.60
N PRO A 110 -6.10 18.36 12.38
CA PRO A 110 -6.60 18.04 13.71
C PRO A 110 -7.57 16.84 13.73
N ASP A 111 -8.45 16.72 12.72
CA ASP A 111 -9.42 15.64 12.59
C ASP A 111 -8.78 14.27 12.32
N ASP A 112 -7.58 14.25 11.75
CA ASP A 112 -6.82 13.03 11.52
C ASP A 112 -6.43 12.33 12.83
N LYS A 113 -6.35 13.05 13.95
CA LYS A 113 -6.10 12.46 15.28
C LYS A 113 -7.25 11.55 15.72
N ALA A 114 -8.49 11.95 15.46
CA ALA A 114 -9.66 11.14 15.76
C ALA A 114 -9.75 9.90 14.82
N ARG A 115 -9.34 10.05 13.55
CA ARG A 115 -9.19 8.94 12.60
C ARG A 115 -8.11 7.97 13.06
N LEU A 116 -6.94 8.48 13.48
CA LEU A 116 -5.85 7.67 14.00
C LEU A 116 -6.30 6.79 15.17
N GLN A 117 -7.01 7.39 16.16
CA GLN A 117 -7.49 6.62 17.31
C GLN A 117 -8.36 5.44 16.88
N LYS A 118 -9.30 5.65 15.95
CA LYS A 118 -10.16 4.55 15.44
C LYS A 118 -9.36 3.46 14.72
N LEU A 119 -8.28 3.84 14.01
CA LEU A 119 -7.40 2.88 13.33
C LEU A 119 -6.58 2.07 14.35
N VAL A 120 -6.06 2.71 15.39
CA VAL A 120 -5.33 2.03 16.47
C VAL A 120 -6.26 1.08 17.22
N ASP A 121 -7.49 1.50 17.54
CA ASP A 121 -8.50 0.65 18.18
C ASP A 121 -8.87 -0.57 17.31
N ALA A 122 -8.73 -0.45 15.99
CA ALA A 122 -8.94 -1.54 15.03
C ALA A 122 -7.72 -2.45 14.85
N GLY A 123 -6.58 -2.16 15.49
CA GLY A 123 -5.36 -2.97 15.43
C GLY A 123 -4.38 -2.54 14.32
N LEU A 124 -4.21 -1.24 14.12
CA LEU A 124 -3.20 -0.70 13.20
C LEU A 124 -1.79 -0.91 13.74
N ASP A 125 -0.87 -1.41 12.89
CA ASP A 125 0.53 -1.62 13.24
C ASP A 125 1.43 -0.46 12.74
N ILE A 126 1.11 0.10 11.57
CA ILE A 126 1.92 1.15 10.93
C ILE A 126 1.02 2.29 10.47
N VAL A 127 1.33 3.53 10.83
CA VAL A 127 0.69 4.72 10.27
C VAL A 127 1.59 5.40 9.25
N ILE A 128 1.00 5.79 8.11
CA ILE A 128 1.69 6.52 7.05
C ILE A 128 1.14 7.94 7.00
N LEU A 129 2.00 8.95 7.18
CA LEU A 129 1.63 10.33 7.02
C LEU A 129 1.67 10.72 5.55
N ASP A 130 0.52 10.92 4.95
CA ASP A 130 0.39 11.25 3.53
C ASP A 130 0.32 12.77 3.31
N SER A 131 1.45 13.33 2.89
CA SER A 131 1.60 14.73 2.54
C SER A 131 2.50 14.89 1.33
N SER A 132 2.21 15.87 0.48
CA SER A 132 3.08 16.21 -0.67
C SER A 132 4.43 16.75 -0.21
N GLN A 133 4.47 17.48 0.93
CA GLN A 133 5.69 17.98 1.58
C GLN A 133 5.74 17.48 3.02
N GLY A 134 6.66 16.54 3.29
CA GLY A 134 6.82 15.94 4.61
C GLY A 134 7.46 16.86 5.63
N ASN A 135 8.43 17.66 5.23
CA ASN A 135 9.12 18.56 6.14
C ASN A 135 8.31 19.84 6.41
N SER A 136 7.14 19.67 7.00
CA SER A 136 6.27 20.75 7.47
C SER A 136 6.10 20.69 8.98
N MET A 137 5.84 21.84 9.60
CA MET A 137 5.55 21.88 11.03
C MET A 137 4.37 20.99 11.42
N TYR A 138 3.36 20.90 10.55
CA TYR A 138 2.16 20.07 10.77
C TYR A 138 2.50 18.59 10.84
N GLN A 139 3.35 18.10 9.94
CA GLN A 139 3.76 16.69 9.96
C GLN A 139 4.68 16.39 11.14
N ILE A 140 5.64 17.28 11.44
CA ILE A 140 6.53 17.17 12.61
C ILE A 140 5.73 17.11 13.92
N GLU A 141 4.74 17.97 14.08
CA GLU A 141 3.85 17.96 15.25
C GLU A 141 2.99 16.69 15.33
N MET A 142 2.49 16.21 14.19
CA MET A 142 1.72 14.97 14.12
C MET A 142 2.59 13.76 14.50
N ILE A 143 3.82 13.67 14.02
CA ILE A 143 4.78 12.60 14.41
C ILE A 143 5.00 12.62 15.93
N LYS A 144 5.32 13.78 16.49
CA LYS A 144 5.53 13.94 17.94
C LYS A 144 4.28 13.55 18.74
N TYR A 145 3.09 13.94 18.25
CA TYR A 145 1.83 13.56 18.86
C TYR A 145 1.66 12.04 18.87
N ILE A 146 1.87 11.38 17.72
CA ILE A 146 1.72 9.92 17.60
C ILE A 146 2.70 9.22 18.54
N LYS A 147 3.97 9.57 18.49
CA LYS A 147 5.00 8.94 19.35
C LYS A 147 4.77 9.17 20.84
N LYS A 148 4.09 10.24 21.22
CA LYS A 148 3.68 10.51 22.61
C LYS A 148 2.47 9.68 23.02
N THR A 149 1.45 9.55 22.16
CA THR A 149 0.16 8.92 22.50
C THR A 149 0.14 7.43 22.20
N HIS A 150 0.89 6.98 21.21
CA HIS A 150 0.98 5.60 20.73
C HIS A 150 2.45 5.24 20.47
N PRO A 151 3.28 5.08 21.52
CA PRO A 151 4.73 4.91 21.39
C PRO A 151 5.13 3.66 20.60
N ASP A 152 4.30 2.61 20.63
CA ASP A 152 4.55 1.34 19.94
C ASP A 152 4.09 1.32 18.48
N LEU A 153 3.43 2.38 18.01
CA LEU A 153 2.96 2.49 16.63
C LEU A 153 4.11 2.97 15.73
N ASP A 154 4.40 2.21 14.68
CA ASP A 154 5.38 2.61 13.69
C ASP A 154 4.85 3.77 12.81
N VAL A 155 5.68 4.77 12.58
CA VAL A 155 5.33 5.98 11.82
C VAL A 155 6.21 6.13 10.60
N ILE A 156 5.61 6.11 9.41
CA ILE A 156 6.27 6.45 8.16
C ILE A 156 5.93 7.87 7.78
N GLY A 157 6.94 8.75 7.74
CA GLY A 157 6.80 10.14 7.36
C GLY A 157 7.25 10.41 5.92
N GLY A 158 6.74 11.45 5.33
CA GLY A 158 7.14 11.89 3.97
C GLY A 158 6.05 12.73 3.27
N ASN A 159 6.29 13.12 2.01
CA ASN A 159 7.48 12.78 1.26
C ASN A 159 8.61 13.79 1.50
N VAL A 160 9.82 13.30 1.39
CA VAL A 160 11.05 14.09 1.48
C VAL A 160 11.94 13.84 0.25
N VAL A 161 12.82 14.76 -0.09
CA VAL A 161 13.74 14.65 -1.24
C VAL A 161 15.17 15.09 -0.92
N THR A 162 15.41 15.61 0.29
CA THR A 162 16.74 16.02 0.74
C THR A 162 17.05 15.45 2.12
N ARG A 163 18.35 15.38 2.47
CA ARG A 163 18.80 14.93 3.78
C ARG A 163 18.35 15.87 4.91
N GLU A 164 18.26 17.15 4.62
CA GLU A 164 17.82 18.18 5.58
C GLU A 164 16.34 17.98 5.95
N GLN A 165 15.50 17.68 4.94
CA GLN A 165 14.10 17.33 5.18
C GLN A 165 13.97 16.02 5.98
N ALA A 166 14.78 15.02 5.64
CA ALA A 166 14.82 13.75 6.36
C ALA A 166 15.26 13.93 7.81
N ALA A 167 16.27 14.80 8.07
CA ALA A 167 16.75 15.08 9.41
C ALA A 167 15.66 15.63 10.33
N GLY A 168 14.79 16.53 9.82
CA GLY A 168 13.66 17.07 10.58
C GLY A 168 12.67 15.99 11.02
N LEU A 169 12.34 15.05 10.12
CA LEU A 169 11.41 13.96 10.43
C LEU A 169 12.04 12.91 11.34
N ILE A 170 13.32 12.57 11.13
CA ILE A 170 14.06 11.64 12.00
C ILE A 170 14.15 12.19 13.42
N ALA A 171 14.46 13.48 13.56
CA ALA A 171 14.50 14.15 14.86
C ALA A 171 13.12 14.20 15.55
N ALA A 172 12.02 14.17 14.77
CA ALA A 172 10.66 14.09 15.31
C ALA A 172 10.27 12.66 15.75
N GLY A 173 11.02 11.62 15.34
CA GLY A 173 10.85 10.23 15.77
C GLY A 173 10.19 9.31 14.77
N VAL A 174 10.33 9.54 13.45
CA VAL A 174 9.81 8.59 12.44
C VAL A 174 10.59 7.27 12.45
N ASP A 175 9.90 6.18 12.17
CA ASP A 175 10.47 4.84 12.02
C ASP A 175 10.80 4.52 10.54
N GLY A 176 10.22 5.24 9.60
CA GLY A 176 10.49 5.11 8.17
C GLY A 176 10.26 6.40 7.39
N LEU A 177 10.89 6.52 6.23
CA LEU A 177 10.77 7.67 5.34
C LEU A 177 10.26 7.28 3.96
N ARG A 178 9.39 8.13 3.39
CA ARG A 178 8.93 8.03 2.00
C ARG A 178 9.57 9.14 1.16
N ILE A 179 10.25 8.73 0.07
CA ILE A 179 11.12 9.61 -0.74
C ILE A 179 10.53 9.80 -2.13
N GLY A 180 10.33 11.05 -2.52
CA GLY A 180 9.92 11.40 -3.87
C GLY A 180 8.96 12.58 -3.91
N MET A 181 9.24 13.53 -4.81
CA MET A 181 8.40 14.70 -5.03
C MET A 181 8.47 15.11 -6.49
N GLY A 182 7.31 15.12 -7.14
CA GLY A 182 7.21 15.48 -8.55
C GLY A 182 7.67 14.41 -9.54
N SER A 183 8.01 13.18 -9.09
CA SER A 183 8.49 12.08 -9.93
C SER A 183 7.40 11.10 -10.37
N GLY A 184 6.16 11.24 -9.90
CA GLY A 184 5.04 10.37 -10.26
C GLY A 184 4.68 10.47 -11.75
N SER A 185 4.21 9.36 -12.35
CA SER A 185 3.87 9.28 -13.79
C SER A 185 2.72 10.19 -14.23
N ALA A 186 1.82 10.54 -13.31
CA ALA A 186 0.72 11.48 -13.53
C ALA A 186 0.92 12.82 -12.80
N CYS A 187 2.15 13.12 -12.37
CA CYS A 187 2.48 14.31 -11.59
C CYS A 187 3.06 15.40 -12.49
N ILE A 188 2.57 16.64 -12.35
CA ILE A 188 3.10 17.83 -12.99
C ILE A 188 3.53 18.91 -11.97
N THR A 189 3.73 18.52 -10.72
CA THR A 189 4.11 19.44 -9.63
C THR A 189 5.41 20.20 -9.96
N GLN A 190 6.39 19.55 -10.59
CA GLN A 190 7.65 20.23 -10.96
C GLN A 190 7.45 21.36 -11.95
N GLU A 191 6.55 21.16 -12.92
CA GLU A 191 6.23 22.15 -13.96
C GLU A 191 5.39 23.30 -13.39
N VAL A 192 4.33 22.97 -12.67
CA VAL A 192 3.31 23.94 -12.23
C VAL A 192 3.73 24.69 -10.96
N MET A 193 4.40 24.00 -10.02
CA MET A 193 4.77 24.56 -8.72
C MET A 193 6.26 24.87 -8.59
N ALA A 194 7.07 24.53 -9.59
CA ALA A 194 8.54 24.62 -9.55
C ALA A 194 9.15 23.87 -8.34
N VAL A 195 8.49 22.81 -7.89
CA VAL A 195 8.87 22.01 -6.71
C VAL A 195 9.06 20.57 -7.11
N GLY A 196 10.19 19.99 -6.71
CA GLY A 196 10.53 18.59 -6.98
C GLY A 196 12.04 18.40 -7.08
N ARG A 197 12.44 17.14 -7.26
CA ARG A 197 13.85 16.78 -7.42
C ARG A 197 13.98 15.49 -8.22
N PRO A 198 15.06 15.29 -8.99
CA PRO A 198 15.36 14.03 -9.68
C PRO A 198 15.34 12.85 -8.70
N GLN A 199 14.58 11.81 -9.02
CA GLN A 199 14.26 10.73 -8.06
C GLN A 199 15.52 9.96 -7.61
N ALA A 200 16.41 9.60 -8.52
CA ALA A 200 17.64 8.87 -8.17
C ALA A 200 18.53 9.66 -7.19
N ALA A 201 18.70 10.96 -7.43
CA ALA A 201 19.46 11.85 -6.54
C ALA A 201 18.79 11.99 -5.16
N SER A 202 17.44 12.06 -5.13
CA SER A 202 16.68 12.12 -3.90
C SER A 202 16.83 10.83 -3.07
N ILE A 203 16.69 9.67 -3.73
CA ILE A 203 16.85 8.37 -3.06
C ILE A 203 18.24 8.29 -2.46
N TYR A 204 19.29 8.46 -3.25
CA TYR A 204 20.68 8.35 -2.78
C TYR A 204 20.97 9.30 -1.62
N SER A 205 20.59 10.57 -1.75
CA SER A 205 20.83 11.59 -0.74
C SER A 205 20.15 11.28 0.61
N VAL A 206 18.88 10.86 0.55
CA VAL A 206 18.10 10.60 1.77
C VAL A 206 18.48 9.26 2.40
N THR A 207 18.62 8.19 1.61
CA THR A 207 18.95 6.86 2.13
C THR A 207 20.32 6.81 2.77
N SER A 208 21.32 7.44 2.15
CA SER A 208 22.69 7.53 2.70
C SER A 208 22.74 8.28 4.03
N PHE A 209 21.83 9.24 4.23
CA PHE A 209 21.68 9.93 5.49
C PHE A 209 20.88 9.10 6.52
N ALA A 210 19.71 8.60 6.14
CA ALA A 210 18.79 7.87 7.01
C ALA A 210 19.39 6.55 7.54
N ALA A 211 20.22 5.89 6.74
CA ALA A 211 20.92 4.65 7.14
C ALA A 211 21.78 4.83 8.39
N ARG A 212 22.34 6.04 8.63
CA ARG A 212 23.13 6.35 9.82
C ARG A 212 22.31 6.33 11.11
N PHE A 213 21.00 6.41 11.00
CA PHE A 213 20.03 6.39 12.11
C PHE A 213 19.21 5.10 12.12
N GLY A 214 19.49 4.14 11.23
CA GLY A 214 18.75 2.89 11.12
C GLY A 214 17.33 3.06 10.54
N VAL A 215 17.00 4.20 9.90
CA VAL A 215 15.67 4.51 9.38
C VAL A 215 15.53 4.01 7.94
N PRO A 216 14.67 3.00 7.67
CA PRO A 216 14.42 2.49 6.33
C PRO A 216 13.66 3.50 5.47
N CYS A 217 13.84 3.38 4.14
CA CYS A 217 13.29 4.31 3.18
C CYS A 217 12.49 3.61 2.09
N ILE A 218 11.39 4.23 1.68
CA ILE A 218 10.54 3.84 0.54
C ILE A 218 10.84 4.78 -0.62
N ALA A 219 11.28 4.26 -1.77
CA ALA A 219 11.41 5.06 -3.00
C ALA A 219 10.06 5.16 -3.70
N ASP A 220 9.45 6.35 -3.70
CA ASP A 220 8.11 6.60 -4.23
C ASP A 220 8.13 7.47 -5.47
N GLY A 221 7.61 6.95 -6.57
CA GLY A 221 7.47 7.63 -7.85
C GLY A 221 8.63 7.37 -8.84
N GLY A 222 8.35 7.55 -10.13
CA GLY A 222 9.32 7.37 -11.20
C GLY A 222 9.62 5.91 -11.56
N ILE A 223 8.99 4.94 -10.93
CA ILE A 223 9.18 3.51 -11.19
C ILE A 223 8.29 3.06 -12.35
N GLN A 224 8.88 2.71 -13.48
CA GLN A 224 8.17 2.34 -14.71
C GLN A 224 8.46 0.90 -15.17
N ASN A 225 9.50 0.27 -14.66
CA ASN A 225 9.94 -1.06 -15.04
C ASN A 225 10.83 -1.69 -13.95
N VAL A 226 11.20 -2.97 -14.14
CA VAL A 226 12.09 -3.71 -13.23
C VAL A 226 13.42 -3.00 -13.00
N GLY A 227 14.04 -2.47 -14.06
CA GLY A 227 15.33 -1.76 -13.93
C GLY A 227 15.25 -0.53 -13.02
N HIS A 228 14.11 0.18 -13.00
CA HIS A 228 13.91 1.28 -12.05
C HIS A 228 13.74 0.78 -10.61
N ILE A 229 13.10 -0.38 -10.40
CA ILE A 229 13.01 -1.03 -9.09
C ILE A 229 14.42 -1.34 -8.57
N VAL A 230 15.22 -2.02 -9.37
CA VAL A 230 16.60 -2.43 -9.00
C VAL A 230 17.47 -1.21 -8.70
N LYS A 231 17.40 -0.17 -9.54
CA LYS A 231 18.14 1.08 -9.29
C LYS A 231 17.72 1.74 -7.97
N GLY A 232 16.42 1.81 -7.68
CA GLY A 232 15.93 2.36 -6.41
C GLY A 232 16.45 1.59 -5.19
N LEU A 233 16.45 0.26 -5.26
CA LEU A 233 16.96 -0.62 -4.21
C LEU A 233 18.50 -0.51 -4.07
N ALA A 234 19.23 -0.43 -5.18
CA ALA A 234 20.68 -0.27 -5.19
C ALA A 234 21.11 1.09 -4.60
N LEU A 235 20.32 2.14 -4.82
CA LEU A 235 20.56 3.47 -4.23
C LEU A 235 20.19 3.55 -2.74
N GLY A 236 19.81 2.43 -2.11
CA GLY A 236 19.63 2.31 -0.67
C GLY A 236 18.19 2.24 -0.19
N ALA A 237 17.19 2.33 -1.07
CA ALA A 237 15.80 2.16 -0.65
C ALA A 237 15.55 0.74 -0.13
N SER A 238 14.74 0.62 0.93
CA SER A 238 14.35 -0.68 1.49
C SER A 238 13.24 -1.32 0.65
N THR A 239 12.32 -0.50 0.16
CA THR A 239 11.20 -0.88 -0.71
C THR A 239 10.96 0.19 -1.77
N VAL A 240 10.12 -0.13 -2.76
CA VAL A 240 9.68 0.82 -3.79
C VAL A 240 8.16 0.95 -3.77
N MET A 241 7.67 2.17 -3.99
CA MET A 241 6.24 2.44 -4.14
C MET A 241 5.92 2.76 -5.59
N MET A 242 4.89 2.10 -6.12
CA MET A 242 4.56 2.13 -7.55
C MET A 242 3.10 2.47 -7.74
N GLY A 243 2.81 3.58 -8.43
CA GLY A 243 1.45 3.97 -8.82
C GLY A 243 1.12 3.52 -10.25
N GLY A 244 1.61 4.26 -11.24
CA GLY A 244 1.25 4.08 -12.65
C GLY A 244 1.50 2.68 -13.20
N ILE A 245 2.57 1.99 -12.79
CA ILE A 245 2.86 0.64 -13.27
C ILE A 245 1.84 -0.40 -12.78
N LEU A 246 1.29 -0.22 -11.56
CA LEU A 246 0.27 -1.09 -10.98
C LEU A 246 -1.15 -0.64 -11.34
N ALA A 247 -1.33 0.60 -11.77
CA ALA A 247 -2.65 1.13 -12.16
C ALA A 247 -3.26 0.38 -13.35
N GLY A 248 -2.45 -0.23 -14.22
CA GLY A 248 -2.89 -1.08 -15.31
C GLY A 248 -3.32 -2.49 -14.92
N CYS A 249 -3.19 -2.89 -13.65
CA CYS A 249 -3.62 -4.23 -13.22
C CYS A 249 -5.15 -4.34 -13.19
N THR A 250 -5.67 -5.54 -13.48
CA THR A 250 -7.12 -5.83 -13.52
C THR A 250 -7.81 -5.40 -12.22
N GLU A 251 -7.17 -5.60 -11.08
CA GLU A 251 -7.72 -5.32 -9.75
C GLU A 251 -7.70 -3.84 -9.36
N SER A 252 -7.03 -2.97 -10.13
CA SER A 252 -7.06 -1.52 -9.86
C SER A 252 -8.41 -0.91 -10.28
N PRO A 253 -8.87 0.19 -9.65
CA PRO A 253 -10.25 0.65 -9.79
C PRO A 253 -10.59 1.38 -11.10
N GLY A 254 -9.64 1.68 -11.99
CA GLY A 254 -9.91 2.38 -13.25
C GLY A 254 -10.72 1.55 -14.25
N GLU A 255 -11.53 2.19 -15.09
CA GLU A 255 -12.27 1.53 -16.15
C GLU A 255 -11.34 1.07 -17.27
N SER A 256 -11.56 -0.14 -17.79
CA SER A 256 -10.81 -0.69 -18.93
C SER A 256 -11.56 -0.42 -20.23
N TYR A 257 -10.84 -0.03 -21.28
CA TYR A 257 -11.39 0.20 -22.62
C TYR A 257 -10.34 -0.06 -23.70
N VAL A 258 -10.78 -0.20 -24.94
CA VAL A 258 -9.88 -0.37 -26.08
C VAL A 258 -9.52 1.00 -26.63
N SER A 259 -8.21 1.31 -26.74
CA SER A 259 -7.72 2.56 -27.32
C SER A 259 -7.98 2.62 -28.82
N ARG A 260 -7.75 3.78 -29.43
CA ARG A 260 -7.87 3.96 -30.89
C ARG A 260 -6.92 3.07 -31.68
N GLU A 261 -5.78 2.72 -31.08
CA GLU A 261 -4.76 1.82 -31.64
C GLU A 261 -5.07 0.33 -31.40
N GLY A 262 -6.25 -0.02 -30.85
CA GLY A 262 -6.67 -1.38 -30.57
C GLY A 262 -6.06 -2.00 -29.33
N GLN A 263 -5.39 -1.24 -28.48
CA GLN A 263 -4.78 -1.72 -27.25
C GLN A 263 -5.76 -1.65 -26.07
N LEU A 264 -5.76 -2.68 -25.23
CA LEU A 264 -6.50 -2.64 -23.97
C LEU A 264 -5.77 -1.71 -22.99
N VAL A 265 -6.47 -0.70 -22.55
CA VAL A 265 -5.96 0.32 -21.63
C VAL A 265 -6.92 0.54 -20.48
N LYS A 266 -6.41 1.17 -19.42
CA LYS A 266 -7.15 1.44 -18.20
C LYS A 266 -7.07 2.92 -17.86
N ALA A 267 -8.20 3.52 -17.52
CA ALA A 267 -8.26 4.91 -17.07
C ALA A 267 -7.40 5.09 -15.80
N TYR A 268 -6.58 6.13 -15.79
CA TYR A 268 -5.69 6.46 -14.67
C TYR A 268 -5.63 7.96 -14.48
N ARG A 269 -5.79 8.42 -13.23
CA ARG A 269 -5.71 9.83 -12.88
C ARG A 269 -4.82 10.08 -11.68
N GLY A 270 -4.04 11.15 -11.71
CA GLY A 270 -3.31 11.63 -10.56
C GLY A 270 -4.26 12.24 -9.53
N MET A 271 -3.94 12.13 -8.23
CA MET A 271 -4.73 12.73 -7.15
C MET A 271 -4.82 14.26 -7.27
N GLY A 272 -3.82 14.91 -7.86
CA GLY A 272 -3.81 16.34 -8.15
C GLY A 272 -4.39 16.72 -9.49
N SER A 273 -5.05 15.82 -10.22
CA SER A 273 -5.77 16.17 -11.46
C SER A 273 -7.09 16.87 -11.15
N ILE A 274 -7.55 17.70 -12.08
CA ILE A 274 -8.86 18.36 -11.95
C ILE A 274 -9.98 17.32 -11.78
N ASP A 275 -9.94 16.22 -12.52
CA ASP A 275 -10.93 15.14 -12.43
C ASP A 275 -10.99 14.53 -11.03
N ALA A 276 -9.81 14.33 -10.39
CA ALA A 276 -9.78 13.81 -9.03
C ALA A 276 -10.25 14.85 -8.00
N MET A 277 -9.85 16.12 -8.15
CA MET A 277 -10.22 17.20 -7.24
C MET A 277 -11.70 17.62 -7.37
N SER A 278 -12.31 17.40 -8.54
CA SER A 278 -13.72 17.72 -8.81
C SER A 278 -14.67 16.55 -8.54
N ASP A 279 -14.17 15.35 -8.24
CA ASP A 279 -14.98 14.15 -8.02
C ASP A 279 -15.70 14.18 -6.67
N LYS A 280 -16.99 14.50 -6.69
CA LYS A 280 -17.85 14.56 -5.50
C LYS A 280 -18.07 13.20 -4.82
N LYS A 281 -17.81 12.10 -5.53
CA LYS A 281 -17.95 10.73 -4.99
C LYS A 281 -16.72 10.28 -4.19
N ALA A 282 -15.59 10.96 -4.34
CA ALA A 282 -14.34 10.66 -3.65
C ALA A 282 -14.22 11.33 -2.27
N GLY A 283 -15.35 11.70 -1.66
CA GLY A 283 -15.37 12.36 -0.35
C GLY A 283 -14.80 11.49 0.76
N VAL A 284 -13.89 12.06 1.54
CA VAL A 284 -13.34 11.45 2.75
C VAL A 284 -14.13 12.02 3.94
N GLY A 285 -14.75 11.15 4.73
CA GLY A 285 -15.28 11.50 6.04
C GLY A 285 -16.78 11.74 6.16
N SER A 286 -17.58 11.68 5.08
CA SER A 286 -19.04 11.75 5.19
C SER A 286 -19.71 10.58 4.46
N ALA A 287 -20.65 9.91 5.14
CA ALA A 287 -21.52 8.92 4.53
C ALA A 287 -22.61 9.56 3.63
N ASN A 288 -22.68 10.90 3.61
CA ASN A 288 -23.65 11.65 2.81
C ASN A 288 -22.94 12.33 1.65
N PRO A 289 -23.16 11.92 0.38
CA PRO A 289 -22.54 12.53 -0.79
C PRO A 289 -22.94 14.01 -1.02
N ASN A 290 -23.92 14.52 -0.30
CA ASN A 290 -24.38 15.91 -0.37
C ASN A 290 -23.94 16.76 0.84
N ASP A 291 -23.05 16.24 1.69
CA ASP A 291 -22.52 17.01 2.81
C ASP A 291 -21.58 18.11 2.27
N PRO A 292 -21.91 19.40 2.44
CA PRO A 292 -21.05 20.49 1.99
C PRO A 292 -19.70 20.56 2.73
N LYS A 293 -19.54 19.78 3.83
CA LYS A 293 -18.29 19.63 4.58
C LYS A 293 -17.48 18.41 4.19
N ALA A 294 -18.00 17.56 3.28
CA ALA A 294 -17.22 16.43 2.76
C ALA A 294 -16.11 16.96 1.87
N SER A 295 -14.88 16.97 2.37
CA SER A 295 -13.73 17.33 1.56
C SER A 295 -13.40 16.19 0.59
N ASN A 296 -13.14 16.53 -0.66
CA ASN A 296 -12.61 15.58 -1.63
C ASN A 296 -11.16 15.21 -1.25
N ALA A 297 -10.79 13.93 -1.37
CA ALA A 297 -9.45 13.46 -1.02
C ALA A 297 -8.32 14.18 -1.78
N GLY A 298 -8.58 14.56 -3.05
CA GLY A 298 -7.63 15.34 -3.86
C GLY A 298 -7.44 16.75 -3.31
N THR A 299 -8.53 17.49 -3.08
CA THR A 299 -8.45 18.85 -2.53
C THR A 299 -7.89 18.86 -1.11
N ALA A 300 -8.27 17.88 -0.28
CA ALA A 300 -7.75 17.74 1.07
C ALA A 300 -6.23 17.54 1.11
N ARG A 301 -5.69 16.72 0.20
CA ARG A 301 -4.25 16.47 0.08
C ARG A 301 -3.45 17.71 -0.29
N TYR A 302 -4.01 18.58 -1.12
CA TYR A 302 -3.34 19.80 -1.62
C TYR A 302 -3.77 21.07 -0.87
N PHE A 303 -4.57 20.95 0.20
CA PHE A 303 -5.06 22.07 1.02
C PHE A 303 -5.83 23.12 0.20
N SER A 304 -6.57 22.68 -0.80
CA SER A 304 -7.27 23.54 -1.77
C SER A 304 -8.81 23.48 -1.66
N GLU A 305 -9.36 23.05 -0.53
CA GLU A 305 -10.81 22.93 -0.34
C GLU A 305 -11.54 24.28 -0.32
N GLY A 306 -10.86 25.33 0.04
CA GLY A 306 -11.40 26.70 0.06
C GLY A 306 -11.09 27.51 -1.20
N ASP A 307 -10.36 26.94 -2.15
CA ASP A 307 -9.91 27.66 -3.34
C ASP A 307 -11.06 27.85 -4.34
N SER A 308 -11.23 29.07 -4.81
CA SER A 308 -12.20 29.40 -5.88
C SER A 308 -11.77 28.86 -7.24
N LEU A 309 -10.47 28.59 -7.42
CA LEU A 309 -9.88 28.05 -8.64
C LEU A 309 -8.92 26.92 -8.28
N LEU A 310 -9.20 25.71 -8.77
CA LEU A 310 -8.33 24.55 -8.57
C LEU A 310 -7.14 24.60 -9.53
N VAL A 311 -5.93 24.46 -8.98
CA VAL A 311 -4.69 24.38 -9.76
C VAL A 311 -4.26 22.92 -9.86
N ALA A 312 -4.24 22.36 -11.07
CA ALA A 312 -3.83 20.99 -11.28
C ALA A 312 -2.34 20.78 -10.98
N GLN A 313 -2.04 19.75 -10.19
CA GLN A 313 -0.69 19.23 -9.95
C GLN A 313 -0.51 17.81 -10.49
N GLY A 314 -1.48 17.32 -11.24
CA GLY A 314 -1.50 16.03 -11.89
C GLY A 314 -2.39 16.02 -13.11
N VAL A 315 -2.33 14.94 -13.88
CA VAL A 315 -3.09 14.75 -15.11
C VAL A 315 -3.94 13.49 -15.04
N SER A 316 -4.97 13.43 -15.90
CA SER A 316 -5.73 12.22 -16.19
C SER A 316 -5.31 11.67 -17.54
N GLY A 317 -5.27 10.35 -17.66
CA GLY A 317 -4.91 9.66 -18.90
C GLY A 317 -5.26 8.19 -18.83
N SER A 318 -4.52 7.36 -19.53
CA SER A 318 -4.66 5.91 -19.52
C SER A 318 -3.31 5.22 -19.43
N VAL A 319 -3.32 4.01 -18.89
CA VAL A 319 -2.17 3.10 -18.83
C VAL A 319 -2.50 1.80 -19.56
N LEU A 320 -1.48 1.15 -20.12
CA LEU A 320 -1.65 -0.16 -20.74
C LEU A 320 -2.12 -1.18 -19.70
N ASP A 321 -3.05 -2.05 -20.09
CA ASP A 321 -3.45 -3.20 -19.27
C ASP A 321 -2.24 -4.11 -18.99
N ARG A 322 -2.13 -4.54 -17.75
CA ARG A 322 -1.04 -5.40 -17.26
C ARG A 322 -1.52 -6.79 -16.83
N GLY A 323 -2.81 -7.07 -17.03
CA GLY A 323 -3.43 -8.28 -16.50
C GLY A 323 -3.52 -8.27 -14.96
N SER A 324 -3.70 -9.44 -14.37
CA SER A 324 -3.87 -9.58 -12.93
C SER A 324 -2.59 -9.27 -12.14
N VAL A 325 -2.73 -8.55 -11.03
CA VAL A 325 -1.64 -8.28 -10.08
C VAL A 325 -1.00 -9.58 -9.57
N THR A 326 -1.75 -10.67 -9.48
CA THR A 326 -1.28 -11.99 -9.04
C THR A 326 -0.28 -12.64 -10.02
N LYS A 327 -0.26 -12.18 -11.27
CA LYS A 327 0.74 -12.57 -12.28
C LYS A 327 1.81 -11.50 -12.46
N PHE A 328 1.41 -10.24 -12.44
CA PHE A 328 2.30 -9.14 -12.72
C PHE A 328 3.34 -8.90 -11.61
N VAL A 329 2.96 -9.01 -10.33
CA VAL A 329 3.92 -8.88 -9.21
C VAL A 329 4.97 -9.99 -9.21
N PRO A 330 4.65 -11.28 -9.37
CA PRO A 330 5.65 -12.33 -9.57
C PRO A 330 6.61 -12.05 -10.73
N TYR A 331 6.13 -11.53 -11.86
CA TYR A 331 6.99 -11.10 -12.96
C TYR A 331 8.00 -10.02 -12.52
N LEU A 332 7.54 -8.99 -11.79
CA LEU A 332 8.43 -7.94 -11.27
C LEU A 332 9.48 -8.51 -10.31
N ILE A 333 9.07 -9.42 -9.42
CA ILE A 333 9.99 -10.08 -8.46
C ILE A 333 11.03 -10.92 -9.20
N SER A 334 10.60 -11.75 -10.16
CA SER A 334 11.52 -12.56 -10.98
C SER A 334 12.50 -11.67 -11.74
N GLY A 335 12.02 -10.56 -12.30
CA GLY A 335 12.87 -9.59 -12.97
C GLY A 335 13.92 -8.96 -12.03
N VAL A 336 13.56 -8.65 -10.78
CA VAL A 336 14.52 -8.19 -9.77
C VAL A 336 15.56 -9.27 -9.46
N GLN A 337 15.12 -10.53 -9.29
CA GLN A 337 16.03 -11.65 -9.01
C GLN A 337 17.01 -11.87 -10.15
N HIS A 338 16.55 -11.87 -11.41
CA HIS A 338 17.44 -11.96 -12.59
C HIS A 338 18.42 -10.78 -12.66
N SER A 339 17.96 -9.56 -12.33
CA SER A 339 18.88 -8.41 -12.29
C SER A 339 19.97 -8.57 -11.23
N LEU A 340 19.62 -9.10 -10.04
CA LEU A 340 20.63 -9.39 -9.00
C LEU A 340 21.64 -10.45 -9.48
N GLN A 341 21.18 -11.48 -10.18
CA GLN A 341 22.01 -12.51 -10.77
C GLN A 341 22.98 -11.92 -11.79
N ASP A 342 22.50 -11.07 -12.71
CA ASP A 342 23.32 -10.44 -13.74
C ASP A 342 24.33 -9.45 -13.14
N ILE A 343 23.98 -8.77 -12.05
CA ILE A 343 24.88 -7.90 -11.31
C ILE A 343 25.95 -8.71 -10.55
N GLY A 344 25.68 -10.00 -10.25
CA GLY A 344 26.59 -10.88 -9.53
C GLY A 344 26.44 -10.82 -8.00
N VAL A 345 25.24 -10.46 -7.48
CA VAL A 345 24.95 -10.36 -6.06
C VAL A 345 23.81 -11.30 -5.64
N THR A 346 23.87 -11.83 -4.43
CA THR A 346 22.90 -12.83 -3.93
C THR A 346 21.78 -12.26 -3.06
N SER A 347 21.86 -10.96 -2.71
CA SER A 347 20.87 -10.32 -1.84
C SER A 347 20.86 -8.80 -2.02
N LEU A 348 19.79 -8.15 -1.55
CA LEU A 348 19.71 -6.67 -1.51
C LEU A 348 20.74 -6.05 -0.58
N VAL A 349 21.14 -6.76 0.48
CA VAL A 349 22.20 -6.31 1.39
C VAL A 349 23.55 -6.30 0.64
N ALA A 350 23.86 -7.38 -0.07
CA ALA A 350 25.05 -7.47 -0.91
C ALA A 350 25.06 -6.42 -2.03
N LEU A 351 23.91 -6.17 -2.68
CA LEU A 351 23.78 -5.13 -3.69
C LEU A 351 24.14 -3.74 -3.14
N ARG A 352 23.61 -3.38 -1.97
CA ARG A 352 23.88 -2.07 -1.34
C ARG A 352 25.35 -1.95 -0.94
N GLN A 353 25.92 -3.04 -0.39
CA GLN A 353 27.33 -3.05 -0.02
C GLN A 353 28.21 -2.88 -1.26
N ALA A 354 27.96 -3.60 -2.34
CA ALA A 354 28.69 -3.49 -3.59
C ALA A 354 28.63 -2.05 -4.21
N VAL A 355 27.51 -1.34 -4.01
CA VAL A 355 27.41 0.08 -4.40
C VAL A 355 28.28 0.97 -3.50
N ILE A 356 28.30 0.72 -2.18
CA ILE A 356 29.13 1.46 -1.21
C ILE A 356 30.62 1.25 -1.51
N ASP A 357 31.00 0.01 -1.79
CA ASP A 357 32.38 -0.37 -2.09
C ASP A 357 32.84 0.04 -3.51
N GLY A 358 31.92 0.51 -4.33
CA GLY A 358 32.18 0.98 -5.69
C GLY A 358 32.37 -0.15 -6.71
N GLU A 359 32.01 -1.38 -6.38
CA GLU A 359 31.98 -2.53 -7.27
C GLU A 359 30.82 -2.42 -8.26
N VAL A 360 29.64 -1.98 -7.79
CA VAL A 360 28.49 -1.62 -8.62
C VAL A 360 28.40 -0.11 -8.76
N ARG A 361 28.45 0.36 -10.01
CA ARG A 361 28.51 1.79 -10.32
C ARG A 361 27.31 2.26 -11.13
N PHE A 362 26.96 3.52 -10.96
CA PHE A 362 26.00 4.22 -11.79
C PHE A 362 26.73 5.15 -12.74
N GLU A 363 26.44 5.02 -14.03
CA GLU A 363 27.06 5.85 -15.08
C GLU A 363 26.01 6.73 -15.75
N LEU A 364 26.40 7.96 -16.06
CA LEU A 364 25.60 8.87 -16.87
C LEU A 364 25.75 8.48 -18.35
N ARG A 365 24.63 8.08 -18.96
CA ARG A 365 24.61 7.66 -20.36
C ARG A 365 24.37 8.84 -21.29
N THR A 366 25.15 8.91 -22.36
CA THR A 366 24.91 9.83 -23.48
C THR A 366 23.61 9.49 -24.21
N VAL A 367 23.09 10.41 -25.02
CA VAL A 367 21.90 10.16 -25.86
C VAL A 367 22.12 8.97 -26.79
N SER A 368 23.31 8.84 -27.39
CA SER A 368 23.65 7.69 -28.23
C SER A 368 23.64 6.37 -27.46
N ALA A 369 24.25 6.34 -26.27
CA ALA A 369 24.22 5.14 -25.40
C ALA A 369 22.81 4.79 -24.90
N GLN A 370 21.93 5.77 -24.74
CA GLN A 370 20.53 5.52 -24.42
C GLN A 370 19.77 4.92 -25.61
N ALA A 371 20.03 5.40 -26.84
CA ALA A 371 19.45 4.84 -28.05
C ALA A 371 19.92 3.40 -28.30
N GLU A 372 21.22 3.13 -28.12
CA GLU A 372 21.81 1.79 -28.23
C GLU A 372 21.23 0.81 -27.20
N GLY A 373 20.92 1.28 -25.98
CA GLY A 373 20.31 0.48 -24.92
C GLY A 373 18.81 0.23 -25.08
N ASN A 374 18.17 0.75 -26.12
CA ASN A 374 16.77 0.48 -26.46
C ASN A 374 16.69 -0.47 -27.67
N VAL A 375 15.48 -1.00 -27.95
CA VAL A 375 15.25 -1.77 -29.16
C VAL A 375 15.54 -0.89 -30.39
N HIS A 376 16.43 -1.33 -31.26
CA HIS A 376 16.83 -0.63 -32.49
C HIS A 376 17.11 -1.61 -33.62
N GLY A 377 17.12 -1.14 -34.86
CA GLY A 377 17.44 -1.94 -36.02
C GLY A 377 16.36 -2.95 -36.46
N LEU A 378 15.22 -3.00 -35.82
CA LEU A 378 14.07 -3.84 -36.19
C LEU A 378 13.04 -3.02 -36.95
N HIS A 379 12.44 -3.61 -38.00
CA HIS A 379 11.32 -2.99 -38.71
C HIS A 379 10.09 -2.81 -37.81
N SER A 380 9.76 -3.85 -37.02
CA SER A 380 8.71 -3.83 -36.01
C SER A 380 9.01 -4.81 -34.89
N PHE A 381 8.45 -4.61 -33.72
CA PHE A 381 8.58 -5.53 -32.61
C PHE A 381 7.36 -5.49 -31.69
N ASP A 382 7.07 -6.60 -31.01
CA ASP A 382 6.08 -6.71 -29.96
C ASP A 382 6.80 -6.87 -28.60
N LYS A 383 6.51 -5.98 -27.66
CA LYS A 383 7.11 -5.99 -26.33
C LYS A 383 6.19 -6.71 -25.34
N LYS A 384 6.17 -8.06 -25.43
CA LYS A 384 5.55 -8.87 -24.39
C LYS A 384 6.43 -8.89 -23.15
N LEU A 385 5.85 -8.58 -21.99
CA LEU A 385 6.60 -8.49 -20.74
C LEU A 385 6.66 -9.85 -20.03
N TYR A 386 5.58 -10.64 -20.11
CA TYR A 386 5.47 -11.99 -19.54
C TYR A 386 4.38 -12.78 -20.27
N ALA A 387 4.35 -14.08 -20.06
CA ALA A 387 3.38 -15.02 -20.65
C ALA A 387 2.39 -15.55 -19.59
#